data_1e6e06c1bffc4485a531576d1415d3be
#
_entry.id   1e6e06c1bffc4485a531576d1415d3be
#
_cell.length_a   1.000
_cell.length_b   1.000
_cell.length_c   1.000
_cell.angle_alpha   90.00
_cell.angle_beta   90.00
_cell.angle_gamma   90.00
#
_symmetry.space_group_name_H-M   'P 1'
#
loop_
_entity.id
_entity.type
_entity.pdbx_description
1 polymer ?
#
loop_
_entity_poly.entity_id
_entity_poly.type
_entity_poly.pdbx_seq_one_letter_code
_entity_poly.pdbx_strand_id
1 'polypeptide(L)'
;MIIENNPATKQQHDDWRLRIKAEFSDTDFSVSSDYLCLIHYLDKAPQKFYSREAFKQYLTFLESVKLTDPKLLADILIEAEPLLSVSNRILTEVNDKPIHDTFLPKEHNDLINFIDKEIHYNLLKIYETPFFYLSKIIANYHWIKTKKATDGLDLYNSVEQLKKVGFGFVDKFYLHDVRNGIAHGKVIFTDVDITYIDKKGGKANIPTRKIIDTLDGILDIANGFCLAFKVFSLTNSDFFETYGIQIPQSILLEELQAKANGPAWTITNCLESVAMQDKKQLMIYVKNDNWDYSKVHWYSFTTAM
;
A
#
# COMPACT_ATOMS: atom_id res chain seq x y z
N MET A 1 17.64 18.30 -12.70
CA MET A 1 18.02 18.17 -11.27
C MET A 1 19.48 17.72 -11.20
N ILE A 2 20.33 18.35 -10.41
CA ILE A 2 21.80 18.10 -10.42
C ILE A 2 22.18 16.69 -9.94
N ILE A 3 21.33 16.05 -9.15
CA ILE A 3 21.54 14.64 -8.71
C ILE A 3 21.67 13.70 -9.91
N GLU A 4 20.89 13.91 -10.97
CA GLU A 4 20.96 13.11 -12.20
C GLU A 4 22.25 13.32 -13.00
N ASN A 5 23.01 14.38 -12.72
CA ASN A 5 24.29 14.65 -13.36
C ASN A 5 25.49 13.99 -12.65
N ASN A 6 25.28 13.39 -11.46
CA ASN A 6 26.32 12.58 -10.83
C ASN A 6 26.40 11.22 -11.52
N PRO A 7 27.53 10.86 -12.16
CA PRO A 7 27.64 9.61 -12.93
C PRO A 7 27.31 8.35 -12.13
N ALA A 8 27.71 8.28 -10.85
CA ALA A 8 27.44 7.12 -10.00
C ALA A 8 25.95 7.00 -9.66
N THR A 9 25.30 8.10 -9.30
CA THR A 9 23.87 8.15 -9.04
C THR A 9 23.07 7.83 -10.30
N LYS A 10 23.48 8.37 -11.45
CA LYS A 10 22.84 8.07 -12.73
C LYS A 10 22.93 6.60 -13.06
N GLN A 11 24.10 5.98 -12.95
CA GLN A 11 24.25 4.56 -13.20
C GLN A 11 23.37 3.73 -12.29
N GLN A 12 23.32 4.04 -10.99
CA GLN A 12 22.44 3.33 -10.04
C GLN A 12 20.97 3.48 -10.41
N HIS A 13 20.50 4.68 -10.77
CA HIS A 13 19.12 4.89 -11.21
C HIS A 13 18.82 4.13 -12.50
N ASP A 14 19.75 4.07 -13.44
CA ASP A 14 19.57 3.31 -14.69
C ASP A 14 19.49 1.80 -14.40
N ASP A 15 20.32 1.27 -13.50
CA ASP A 15 20.25 -0.13 -13.07
C ASP A 15 18.91 -0.43 -12.36
N TRP A 16 18.42 0.47 -11.51
CA TRP A 16 17.11 0.34 -10.86
C TRP A 16 15.97 0.36 -11.88
N ARG A 17 16.00 1.27 -12.86
CA ARG A 17 15.00 1.31 -13.95
C ARG A 17 14.97 0.01 -14.74
N LEU A 18 16.12 -0.59 -15.03
CA LEU A 18 16.19 -1.88 -15.72
C LEU A 18 15.56 -3.00 -14.90
N ARG A 19 15.87 -3.08 -13.61
CA ARG A 19 15.27 -4.07 -12.69
C ARG A 19 13.77 -3.89 -12.57
N ILE A 20 13.29 -2.66 -12.41
CA ILE A 20 11.85 -2.33 -12.33
C ILE A 20 11.14 -2.75 -13.62
N LYS A 21 11.67 -2.39 -14.79
CA LYS A 21 11.09 -2.77 -16.08
C LYS A 21 11.06 -4.29 -16.29
N ALA A 22 12.06 -5.01 -15.80
CA ALA A 22 12.11 -6.48 -15.89
C ALA A 22 11.00 -7.12 -15.01
N GLU A 23 10.78 -6.62 -13.80
CA GLU A 23 9.73 -7.14 -12.89
C GLU A 23 8.33 -6.81 -13.39
N PHE A 24 8.12 -5.58 -13.87
CA PHE A 24 6.83 -5.08 -14.36
C PHE A 24 6.79 -5.03 -15.88
N SER A 25 7.21 -6.12 -16.55
CA SER A 25 7.37 -6.18 -18.00
C SER A 25 6.10 -5.89 -18.81
N ASP A 26 4.93 -6.10 -18.20
CA ASP A 26 3.62 -5.84 -18.80
C ASP A 26 3.17 -4.36 -18.65
N THR A 27 4.00 -3.51 -18.02
CA THR A 27 3.68 -2.10 -17.73
C THR A 27 4.50 -1.17 -18.63
N ASP A 28 3.84 -0.21 -19.27
CA ASP A 28 4.51 0.81 -20.07
C ASP A 28 5.01 1.97 -19.19
N PHE A 29 6.31 2.07 -19.01
CA PHE A 29 6.98 3.17 -18.31
C PHE A 29 7.54 4.23 -19.27
N SER A 30 7.13 4.26 -20.52
CA SER A 30 7.65 5.23 -21.51
C SER A 30 7.17 6.67 -21.23
N VAL A 31 6.01 6.81 -20.59
CA VAL A 31 5.34 8.09 -20.34
C VAL A 31 5.91 8.83 -19.12
N SER A 32 6.53 8.11 -18.18
CA SER A 32 7.02 8.71 -16.92
C SER A 32 8.46 8.31 -16.64
N SER A 33 9.24 9.26 -16.08
CA SER A 33 10.56 9.01 -15.50
C SER A 33 10.51 8.76 -13.99
N ASP A 34 9.34 8.93 -13.37
CA ASP A 34 9.11 8.99 -11.93
C ASP A 34 8.51 7.69 -11.40
N TYR A 35 9.35 6.66 -11.25
CA TYR A 35 8.96 5.33 -10.76
C TYR A 35 10.06 4.61 -9.97
N LEU A 36 11.12 5.35 -9.56
CA LEU A 36 12.25 4.75 -8.84
C LEU A 36 11.87 4.19 -7.47
N CYS A 37 10.81 4.72 -6.84
CA CYS A 37 10.32 4.20 -5.56
C CYS A 37 9.89 2.71 -5.62
N LEU A 38 9.59 2.19 -6.81
CA LEU A 38 9.22 0.78 -7.00
C LEU A 38 10.37 -0.17 -6.68
N ILE A 39 11.63 0.32 -6.68
CA ILE A 39 12.80 -0.51 -6.30
C ILE A 39 12.67 -1.07 -4.88
N HIS A 40 11.98 -0.35 -3.97
CA HIS A 40 11.81 -0.81 -2.59
C HIS A 40 11.07 -2.14 -2.48
N TYR A 41 10.17 -2.44 -3.42
CA TYR A 41 9.49 -3.74 -3.49
C TYR A 41 10.44 -4.84 -3.96
N LEU A 42 11.38 -4.53 -4.83
CA LEU A 42 12.35 -5.49 -5.36
C LEU A 42 13.47 -5.78 -4.36
N ASP A 43 13.96 -4.75 -3.67
CA ASP A 43 15.07 -4.89 -2.71
C ASP A 43 14.67 -5.63 -1.44
N LYS A 44 13.38 -5.59 -1.09
CA LYS A 44 12.85 -6.29 0.08
C LYS A 44 12.25 -7.66 -0.24
N ALA A 45 12.34 -8.12 -1.47
CA ALA A 45 11.99 -9.49 -1.83
C ALA A 45 12.96 -10.49 -1.15
N PRO A 46 12.48 -11.63 -0.66
CA PRO A 46 11.13 -12.15 -0.64
C PRO A 46 10.28 -11.64 0.54
N GLN A 47 10.82 -10.85 1.45
CA GLN A 47 10.17 -10.45 2.70
C GLN A 47 9.07 -9.40 2.50
N LYS A 48 9.19 -8.59 1.47
CA LYS A 48 8.18 -7.61 1.10
C LYS A 48 7.38 -8.10 -0.08
N PHE A 49 6.54 -9.07 0.16
CA PHE A 49 5.72 -9.63 -0.86
C PHE A 49 4.54 -8.78 -1.22
N TYR A 50 4.13 -8.95 -2.45
CA TYR A 50 2.82 -8.63 -2.91
C TYR A 50 2.25 -9.81 -3.69
N SER A 51 0.93 -9.99 -3.65
CA SER A 51 0.26 -10.94 -4.52
C SER A 51 0.33 -10.44 -5.97
N ARG A 52 1.06 -11.16 -6.85
CA ARG A 52 1.13 -10.83 -8.28
C ARG A 52 -0.24 -10.91 -8.95
N GLU A 53 -1.09 -11.83 -8.52
CA GLU A 53 -2.46 -11.95 -9.01
C GLU A 53 -3.27 -10.70 -8.65
N ALA A 54 -3.23 -10.28 -7.38
CA ALA A 54 -3.91 -9.08 -6.91
C ALA A 54 -3.40 -7.83 -7.64
N PHE A 55 -2.08 -7.69 -7.80
CA PHE A 55 -1.46 -6.61 -8.54
C PHE A 55 -1.96 -6.54 -9.98
N LYS A 56 -1.85 -7.64 -10.74
CA LYS A 56 -2.23 -7.69 -12.15
C LYS A 56 -3.70 -7.39 -12.36
N GLN A 57 -4.58 -8.02 -11.57
CA GLN A 57 -6.02 -7.81 -11.72
C GLN A 57 -6.44 -6.39 -11.35
N TYR A 58 -5.84 -5.81 -10.30
CA TYR A 58 -6.16 -4.46 -9.88
C TYR A 58 -5.67 -3.42 -10.90
N LEU A 59 -4.44 -3.56 -11.41
CA LEU A 59 -3.90 -2.69 -12.46
C LEU A 59 -4.74 -2.78 -13.74
N THR A 60 -5.09 -3.99 -14.17
CA THR A 60 -5.96 -4.23 -15.34
C THR A 60 -7.31 -3.57 -15.15
N PHE A 61 -7.90 -3.64 -13.95
CA PHE A 61 -9.15 -2.95 -13.64
C PHE A 61 -8.99 -1.43 -13.80
N LEU A 62 -7.99 -0.81 -13.19
CA LEU A 62 -7.77 0.64 -13.28
C LEU A 62 -7.57 1.10 -14.72
N GLU A 63 -6.72 0.41 -15.49
CA GLU A 63 -6.47 0.74 -16.90
C GLU A 63 -7.72 0.56 -17.77
N SER A 64 -8.48 -0.50 -17.56
CA SER A 64 -9.71 -0.74 -18.28
C SER A 64 -10.78 0.35 -17.99
N VAL A 65 -10.94 0.72 -16.72
CA VAL A 65 -11.91 1.75 -16.35
C VAL A 65 -11.46 3.13 -16.82
N LYS A 66 -10.16 3.45 -16.79
CA LYS A 66 -9.62 4.68 -17.37
C LYS A 66 -9.99 4.81 -18.85
N LEU A 67 -9.96 3.71 -19.60
CA LEU A 67 -10.32 3.72 -21.03
C LEU A 67 -11.83 3.81 -21.29
N THR A 68 -12.64 3.19 -20.44
CA THR A 68 -14.10 3.07 -20.67
C THR A 68 -14.92 4.16 -19.98
N ASP A 69 -14.54 4.54 -18.78
CA ASP A 69 -15.27 5.49 -17.92
C ASP A 69 -14.31 6.44 -17.19
N PRO A 70 -13.44 7.20 -17.89
CA PRO A 70 -12.37 7.97 -17.27
C PRO A 70 -12.86 8.96 -16.21
N LYS A 71 -13.98 9.64 -16.47
CA LYS A 71 -14.55 10.60 -15.52
C LYS A 71 -15.02 9.93 -14.24
N LEU A 72 -15.71 8.80 -14.35
CA LEU A 72 -16.19 8.07 -13.17
C LEU A 72 -15.02 7.56 -12.33
N LEU A 73 -13.95 7.05 -12.97
CA LEU A 73 -12.75 6.66 -12.26
C LEU A 73 -12.12 7.85 -11.54
N ALA A 74 -12.02 8.99 -12.20
CA ALA A 74 -11.48 10.21 -11.61
C ALA A 74 -12.27 10.65 -10.37
N ASP A 75 -13.61 10.70 -10.46
CA ASP A 75 -14.48 11.07 -9.34
C ASP A 75 -14.28 10.12 -8.14
N ILE A 76 -14.17 8.81 -8.38
CA ILE A 76 -13.89 7.80 -7.33
C ILE A 76 -12.50 8.00 -6.72
N LEU A 77 -11.47 8.27 -7.52
CA LEU A 77 -10.11 8.45 -7.03
C LEU A 77 -9.94 9.76 -6.25
N ILE A 78 -10.60 10.84 -6.65
CA ILE A 78 -10.61 12.11 -5.91
C ILE A 78 -11.23 11.89 -4.51
N GLU A 79 -12.37 11.18 -4.44
CA GLU A 79 -12.99 10.86 -3.14
C GLU A 79 -12.09 9.95 -2.28
N ALA A 80 -11.37 9.02 -2.89
CA ALA A 80 -10.56 8.03 -2.20
C ALA A 80 -9.17 8.54 -1.77
N GLU A 81 -8.65 9.65 -2.32
CA GLU A 81 -7.26 10.11 -2.14
C GLU A 81 -6.80 10.14 -0.67
N PRO A 82 -7.52 10.80 0.27
CA PRO A 82 -7.07 10.85 1.68
C PRO A 82 -6.94 9.45 2.31
N LEU A 83 -7.79 8.53 1.91
CA LEU A 83 -7.83 7.16 2.42
C LEU A 83 -6.72 6.29 1.79
N LEU A 84 -6.35 6.58 0.54
CA LEU A 84 -5.23 5.93 -0.14
C LEU A 84 -3.89 6.31 0.49
N SER A 85 -3.71 7.59 0.83
CA SER A 85 -2.53 8.06 1.57
C SER A 85 -2.40 7.35 2.92
N VAL A 86 -3.49 7.22 3.68
CA VAL A 86 -3.51 6.48 4.95
C VAL A 86 -3.21 5.00 4.73
N SER A 87 -3.77 4.40 3.68
CA SER A 87 -3.56 2.98 3.35
C SER A 87 -2.09 2.68 3.06
N ASN A 88 -1.44 3.50 2.23
CA ASN A 88 -0.02 3.34 1.91
C ASN A 88 0.86 3.46 3.18
N ARG A 89 0.59 4.44 4.04
CA ARG A 89 1.32 4.62 5.30
C ARG A 89 1.17 3.41 6.23
N ILE A 90 -0.05 2.87 6.38
CA ILE A 90 -0.30 1.71 7.22
C ILE A 90 0.39 0.46 6.66
N LEU A 91 0.36 0.23 5.36
CA LEU A 91 1.08 -0.88 4.75
C LEU A 91 2.58 -0.77 4.97
N THR A 92 3.17 0.41 4.80
CA THR A 92 4.59 0.65 5.13
C THR A 92 4.89 0.30 6.57
N GLU A 93 4.07 0.78 7.52
CA GLU A 93 4.24 0.51 8.96
C GLU A 93 4.16 -0.99 9.29
N VAL A 94 3.20 -1.72 8.71
CA VAL A 94 3.06 -3.17 8.95
C VAL A 94 4.18 -3.95 8.28
N ASN A 95 4.57 -3.60 7.06
CA ASN A 95 5.66 -4.24 6.35
C ASN A 95 7.04 -4.02 7.02
N ASP A 96 7.22 -2.94 7.74
CA ASP A 96 8.48 -2.65 8.46
C ASP A 96 8.59 -3.37 9.81
N LYS A 97 7.51 -4.00 10.28
CA LYS A 97 7.54 -4.81 11.51
C LYS A 97 8.22 -6.15 11.25
N PRO A 98 9.04 -6.63 12.20
CA PRO A 98 9.73 -7.92 12.08
C PRO A 98 8.81 -9.12 12.39
N ILE A 99 7.51 -9.01 12.12
CA ILE A 99 6.53 -10.08 12.42
C ILE A 99 6.87 -11.35 11.63
N HIS A 100 7.28 -11.19 10.37
CA HIS A 100 7.62 -12.31 9.47
C HIS A 100 8.96 -12.97 9.80
N ASP A 101 9.87 -12.25 10.49
CA ASP A 101 11.18 -12.74 10.89
C ASP A 101 11.16 -13.31 12.32
N THR A 102 10.04 -13.19 13.01
CA THR A 102 9.92 -13.65 14.40
C THR A 102 9.62 -15.14 14.43
N PHE A 103 10.47 -15.91 15.11
CA PHE A 103 10.15 -17.31 15.40
C PHE A 103 8.90 -17.41 16.24
N LEU A 104 7.98 -18.29 15.83
CA LEU A 104 6.77 -18.54 16.60
C LEU A 104 7.14 -19.01 18.02
N PRO A 105 6.56 -18.39 19.05
CA PRO A 105 6.76 -18.84 20.43
C PRO A 105 6.39 -20.32 20.58
N LYS A 106 7.21 -21.06 21.33
CA LYS A 106 6.95 -22.49 21.60
C LYS A 106 6.01 -22.67 22.79
N GLU A 107 6.12 -21.77 23.77
CA GLU A 107 5.27 -21.80 24.94
C GLU A 107 3.86 -21.30 24.59
N HIS A 108 2.85 -22.02 25.06
CA HIS A 108 1.44 -21.77 24.73
C HIS A 108 1.01 -20.34 25.07
N ASN A 109 1.31 -19.87 26.27
CA ASN A 109 0.94 -18.52 26.71
C ASN A 109 1.62 -17.42 25.88
N ASP A 110 2.86 -17.63 25.49
CA ASP A 110 3.61 -16.69 24.66
C ASP A 110 3.06 -16.65 23.24
N LEU A 111 2.63 -17.82 22.70
CA LEU A 111 1.98 -17.92 21.40
C LEU A 111 0.64 -17.19 21.40
N ILE A 112 -0.19 -17.36 22.44
CA ILE A 112 -1.44 -16.61 22.60
C ILE A 112 -1.17 -15.11 22.63
N ASN A 113 -0.22 -14.67 23.45
CA ASN A 113 0.14 -13.25 23.56
C ASN A 113 0.62 -12.68 22.22
N PHE A 114 1.43 -13.44 21.47
CA PHE A 114 1.90 -13.05 20.15
C PHE A 114 0.74 -12.90 19.16
N ILE A 115 -0.16 -13.88 19.13
CA ILE A 115 -1.32 -13.82 18.23
C ILE A 115 -2.22 -12.65 18.59
N ASP A 116 -2.53 -12.46 19.85
CA ASP A 116 -3.45 -11.41 20.29
C ASP A 116 -2.89 -10.00 20.04
N LYS A 117 -1.63 -9.77 20.39
CA LYS A 117 -1.01 -8.44 20.32
C LYS A 117 -0.47 -8.09 18.92
N GLU A 118 0.10 -9.07 18.22
CA GLU A 118 0.75 -8.79 16.94
C GLU A 118 -0.11 -9.22 15.75
N ILE A 119 -0.63 -10.44 15.75
CA ILE A 119 -1.35 -10.96 14.60
C ILE A 119 -2.74 -10.34 14.50
N HIS A 120 -3.57 -10.42 15.55
CA HIS A 120 -4.93 -9.88 15.54
C HIS A 120 -4.96 -8.38 15.32
N TYR A 121 -4.08 -7.65 16.01
CA TYR A 121 -3.99 -6.20 15.86
C TYR A 121 -3.67 -5.79 14.41
N ASN A 122 -2.66 -6.41 13.81
CA ASN A 122 -2.26 -6.07 12.44
C ASN A 122 -3.27 -6.58 11.41
N LEU A 123 -3.86 -7.76 11.62
CA LEU A 123 -4.91 -8.29 10.76
C LEU A 123 -6.13 -7.35 10.70
N LEU A 124 -6.62 -6.91 11.88
CA LEU A 124 -7.73 -5.96 11.93
C LEU A 124 -7.37 -4.62 11.28
N LYS A 125 -6.17 -4.12 11.55
CA LYS A 125 -5.66 -2.87 10.97
C LYS A 125 -5.61 -2.93 9.44
N ILE A 126 -5.17 -4.06 8.86
CA ILE A 126 -5.14 -4.27 7.41
C ILE A 126 -6.55 -4.37 6.84
N TYR A 127 -7.44 -5.14 7.47
CA TYR A 127 -8.82 -5.29 7.01
C TYR A 127 -9.56 -3.96 6.97
N GLU A 128 -9.49 -3.18 8.06
CA GLU A 128 -10.30 -1.96 8.25
C GLU A 128 -9.78 -0.76 7.46
N THR A 129 -8.53 -0.80 7.01
CA THR A 129 -7.94 0.37 6.36
C THR A 129 -7.42 0.03 4.97
N PRO A 130 -6.19 -0.49 4.76
CA PRO A 130 -5.66 -0.58 3.40
C PRO A 130 -6.48 -1.53 2.52
N PHE A 131 -6.83 -2.70 3.02
CA PHE A 131 -7.61 -3.64 2.23
C PHE A 131 -9.01 -3.11 1.91
N PHE A 132 -9.70 -2.53 2.90
CA PHE A 132 -11.03 -1.96 2.69
C PHE A 132 -11.02 -0.82 1.69
N TYR A 133 -10.16 0.19 1.88
CA TYR A 133 -10.20 1.38 1.04
C TYR A 133 -9.76 1.10 -0.40
N LEU A 134 -8.75 0.26 -0.59
CA LEU A 134 -8.36 -0.18 -1.92
C LEU A 134 -9.46 -1.02 -2.60
N SER A 135 -10.10 -1.92 -1.86
CA SER A 135 -11.24 -2.71 -2.35
C SER A 135 -12.45 -1.86 -2.69
N LYS A 136 -12.69 -0.79 -1.91
CA LYS A 136 -13.83 0.12 -2.09
C LYS A 136 -13.80 0.83 -3.46
N ILE A 137 -12.63 1.08 -4.04
CA ILE A 137 -12.53 1.68 -5.39
C ILE A 137 -13.22 0.80 -6.42
N ILE A 138 -12.93 -0.50 -6.44
CA ILE A 138 -13.56 -1.47 -7.33
C ILE A 138 -15.06 -1.57 -7.06
N ALA A 139 -15.41 -1.70 -5.79
CA ALA A 139 -16.79 -1.90 -5.37
C ALA A 139 -17.66 -0.67 -5.66
N ASN A 140 -17.17 0.55 -5.43
CA ASN A 140 -17.84 1.81 -5.78
C ASN A 140 -18.14 1.87 -7.29
N TYR A 141 -17.13 1.61 -8.13
CA TYR A 141 -17.32 1.61 -9.58
C TYR A 141 -18.47 0.71 -9.99
N HIS A 142 -18.47 -0.54 -9.54
CA HIS A 142 -19.50 -1.51 -9.93
C HIS A 142 -20.87 -1.19 -9.32
N TRP A 143 -20.94 -0.63 -8.12
CA TRP A 143 -22.20 -0.22 -7.52
C TRP A 143 -22.82 0.96 -8.29
N ILE A 144 -22.03 1.97 -8.62
CA ILE A 144 -22.50 3.10 -9.44
C ILE A 144 -22.99 2.61 -10.81
N LYS A 145 -22.23 1.74 -11.49
CA LYS A 145 -22.62 1.17 -12.79
C LYS A 145 -23.91 0.35 -12.70
N THR A 146 -24.19 -0.26 -11.55
CA THR A 146 -25.44 -1.00 -11.30
C THR A 146 -26.52 -0.17 -10.62
N LYS A 147 -26.36 1.16 -10.53
CA LYS A 147 -27.28 2.13 -9.92
C LYS A 147 -27.61 1.82 -8.45
N LYS A 148 -26.66 1.27 -7.70
CA LYS A 148 -26.76 1.08 -6.25
C LYS A 148 -26.24 2.31 -5.52
N ALA A 149 -26.84 2.63 -4.38
CA ALA A 149 -26.33 3.66 -3.48
C ALA A 149 -25.01 3.19 -2.83
N THR A 150 -24.01 4.06 -2.81
CA THR A 150 -22.67 3.74 -2.28
C THR A 150 -22.51 4.01 -0.79
N ASP A 151 -23.46 4.71 -0.17
CA ASP A 151 -23.44 5.09 1.25
C ASP A 151 -23.38 3.90 2.22
N GLY A 152 -23.91 2.74 1.79
CA GLY A 152 -23.90 1.49 2.56
C GLY A 152 -22.73 0.56 2.24
N LEU A 153 -21.73 1.01 1.49
CA LEU A 153 -20.62 0.16 1.08
C LEU A 153 -19.60 0.01 2.21
N ASP A 154 -19.83 -0.97 3.06
CA ASP A 154 -18.91 -1.41 4.12
C ASP A 154 -17.89 -2.44 3.59
N LEU A 155 -16.99 -2.88 4.46
CA LEU A 155 -15.96 -3.86 4.12
C LEU A 155 -16.55 -5.19 3.62
N TYR A 156 -17.59 -5.70 4.29
CA TYR A 156 -18.24 -6.96 3.88
C TYR A 156 -18.84 -6.85 2.46
N ASN A 157 -19.62 -5.80 2.22
CA ASN A 157 -20.23 -5.58 0.92
C ASN A 157 -19.19 -5.33 -0.19
N SER A 158 -18.07 -4.67 0.16
CA SER A 158 -16.95 -4.47 -0.77
C SER A 158 -16.35 -5.80 -1.18
N VAL A 159 -16.06 -6.69 -0.23
CA VAL A 159 -15.50 -8.03 -0.51
C VAL A 159 -16.47 -8.87 -1.32
N GLU A 160 -17.76 -8.89 -0.96
CA GLU A 160 -18.77 -9.59 -1.73
C GLU A 160 -18.90 -9.08 -3.19
N GLN A 161 -18.66 -7.78 -3.39
CA GLN A 161 -18.61 -7.23 -4.74
C GLN A 161 -17.34 -7.66 -5.49
N LEU A 162 -16.19 -7.64 -4.84
CA LEU A 162 -14.92 -8.09 -5.43
C LEU A 162 -15.01 -9.53 -5.93
N LYS A 163 -15.59 -10.43 -5.13
CA LYS A 163 -15.79 -11.84 -5.50
C LYS A 163 -16.59 -11.98 -6.79
N LYS A 164 -17.60 -11.13 -7.00
CA LYS A 164 -18.47 -11.15 -8.20
C LYS A 164 -17.79 -10.64 -9.45
N VAL A 165 -16.75 -9.82 -9.32
CA VAL A 165 -16.10 -9.15 -10.46
C VAL A 165 -14.68 -9.66 -10.73
N GLY A 166 -14.40 -10.89 -10.33
CA GLY A 166 -13.19 -11.60 -10.69
C GLY A 166 -12.10 -11.66 -9.62
N PHE A 167 -12.26 -10.99 -8.47
CA PHE A 167 -11.29 -11.01 -7.37
C PHE A 167 -11.62 -12.09 -6.34
N GLY A 168 -12.04 -13.27 -6.78
CA GLY A 168 -12.44 -14.37 -5.90
C GLY A 168 -11.35 -14.87 -4.94
N PHE A 169 -10.08 -14.67 -5.25
CA PHE A 169 -8.95 -15.03 -4.40
C PHE A 169 -8.96 -14.36 -3.02
N VAL A 170 -9.65 -13.21 -2.87
CA VAL A 170 -9.76 -12.51 -1.58
C VAL A 170 -10.50 -13.32 -0.53
N ASP A 171 -11.40 -14.22 -0.94
CA ASP A 171 -12.21 -15.05 -0.04
C ASP A 171 -11.37 -16.00 0.81
N LYS A 172 -10.21 -16.39 0.30
CA LYS A 172 -9.28 -17.28 1.02
C LYS A 172 -8.72 -16.64 2.31
N PHE A 173 -8.57 -15.32 2.30
CA PHE A 173 -7.86 -14.58 3.35
C PHE A 173 -8.74 -13.53 4.06
N TYR A 174 -9.92 -13.20 3.54
CA TYR A 174 -10.88 -12.38 4.25
C TYR A 174 -11.85 -13.27 5.06
N LEU A 175 -11.57 -13.40 6.34
CA LEU A 175 -12.37 -14.18 7.26
C LEU A 175 -13.30 -13.26 8.06
N HIS A 176 -14.55 -13.11 7.60
CA HIS A 176 -15.54 -12.20 8.18
C HIS A 176 -15.76 -12.45 9.68
N ASP A 177 -15.90 -13.72 10.09
CA ASP A 177 -16.16 -14.08 11.48
C ASP A 177 -14.94 -13.78 12.38
N VAL A 178 -13.73 -13.98 11.86
CA VAL A 178 -12.48 -13.61 12.54
C VAL A 178 -12.43 -12.11 12.77
N ARG A 179 -12.65 -11.32 11.71
CA ARG A 179 -12.69 -9.85 11.81
C ARG A 179 -13.69 -9.38 12.87
N ASN A 180 -14.90 -9.94 12.85
CA ASN A 180 -15.95 -9.56 13.81
C ASN A 180 -15.60 -10.01 15.25
N GLY A 181 -15.07 -11.22 15.42
CA GLY A 181 -14.64 -11.71 16.72
C GLY A 181 -13.56 -10.83 17.36
N ILE A 182 -12.55 -10.45 16.58
CA ILE A 182 -11.48 -9.56 17.06
C ILE A 182 -12.04 -8.17 17.38
N ALA A 183 -12.79 -7.56 16.45
CA ALA A 183 -13.33 -6.21 16.60
C ALA A 183 -14.27 -6.06 17.82
N HIS A 184 -14.91 -7.14 18.25
CA HIS A 184 -15.84 -7.15 19.40
C HIS A 184 -15.26 -7.78 20.65
N GLY A 185 -13.97 -8.17 20.66
CA GLY A 185 -13.29 -8.77 21.80
C GLY A 185 -13.88 -10.14 22.21
N LYS A 186 -14.48 -10.86 21.28
CA LYS A 186 -15.10 -12.17 21.51
C LYS A 186 -14.23 -13.29 20.93
N VAL A 187 -13.05 -13.47 21.51
CA VAL A 187 -12.05 -14.45 21.09
C VAL A 187 -11.75 -15.38 22.26
N ILE A 188 -11.79 -16.68 22.03
CA ILE A 188 -11.45 -17.72 23.02
C ILE A 188 -10.30 -18.55 22.46
N PHE A 189 -9.20 -18.62 23.19
CA PHE A 189 -8.04 -19.42 22.82
C PHE A 189 -8.15 -20.82 23.45
N THR A 190 -7.84 -21.83 22.66
CA THR A 190 -7.64 -23.21 23.11
C THR A 190 -6.22 -23.67 22.74
N ASP A 191 -5.83 -24.87 23.10
CA ASP A 191 -4.47 -25.37 22.84
C ASP A 191 -4.11 -25.46 21.34
N VAL A 192 -5.10 -25.61 20.46
CA VAL A 192 -4.89 -25.84 19.01
C VAL A 192 -5.62 -24.85 18.13
N ASP A 193 -6.74 -24.29 18.59
CA ASP A 193 -7.64 -23.45 17.81
C ASP A 193 -7.98 -22.16 18.54
N ILE A 194 -8.46 -21.20 17.75
CA ILE A 194 -9.03 -19.96 18.24
C ILE A 194 -10.51 -19.91 17.82
N THR A 195 -11.38 -19.71 18.80
CA THR A 195 -12.82 -19.55 18.57
C THR A 195 -13.18 -18.08 18.50
N TYR A 196 -13.68 -17.64 17.37
CA TYR A 196 -14.21 -16.30 17.15
C TYR A 196 -15.74 -16.33 17.25
N ILE A 197 -16.31 -15.38 17.96
CA ILE A 197 -17.76 -15.31 18.19
C ILE A 197 -18.27 -13.99 17.60
N ASP A 198 -19.18 -14.08 16.66
CA ASP A 198 -19.81 -12.90 16.04
C ASP A 198 -20.83 -12.21 16.96
N LYS A 199 -21.40 -11.10 16.51
CA LYS A 199 -22.43 -10.34 17.27
C LYS A 199 -23.69 -11.16 17.56
N LYS A 200 -24.02 -12.13 16.70
CA LYS A 200 -25.23 -12.96 16.78
C LYS A 200 -24.98 -14.25 17.55
N GLY A 201 -23.77 -14.49 18.02
CA GLY A 201 -23.37 -15.70 18.75
C GLY A 201 -22.91 -16.85 17.82
N GLY A 202 -22.78 -16.62 16.52
CA GLY A 202 -22.16 -17.54 15.58
C GLY A 202 -20.70 -17.79 15.97
N LYS A 203 -20.22 -19.03 15.82
CA LYS A 203 -18.86 -19.43 16.21
C LYS A 203 -18.09 -19.94 15.01
N ALA A 204 -16.85 -19.44 14.84
CA ALA A 204 -15.88 -19.97 13.90
C ALA A 204 -14.63 -20.43 14.64
N ASN A 205 -14.28 -21.72 14.49
CA ASN A 205 -13.06 -22.30 15.06
C ASN A 205 -11.99 -22.32 13.98
N ILE A 206 -10.91 -21.61 14.19
CA ILE A 206 -9.84 -21.46 13.22
C ILE A 206 -8.52 -21.96 13.84
N PRO A 207 -7.80 -22.87 13.19
CA PRO A 207 -6.49 -23.29 13.66
C PRO A 207 -5.54 -22.09 13.79
N THR A 208 -4.78 -22.07 14.88
CA THR A 208 -3.84 -20.98 15.20
C THR A 208 -2.95 -20.61 14.01
N ARG A 209 -2.38 -21.61 13.33
CA ARG A 209 -1.53 -21.41 12.16
C ARG A 209 -2.26 -20.72 11.00
N LYS A 210 -3.55 -21.07 10.82
CA LYS A 210 -4.37 -20.49 9.74
C LYS A 210 -4.54 -18.98 9.90
N ILE A 211 -4.58 -18.48 11.13
CA ILE A 211 -4.69 -17.03 11.40
C ILE A 211 -3.41 -16.30 10.97
N ILE A 212 -2.23 -16.90 11.20
CA ILE A 212 -0.94 -16.34 10.76
C ILE A 212 -0.89 -16.33 9.22
N ASP A 213 -1.22 -17.45 8.57
CA ASP A 213 -1.29 -17.54 7.10
C ASP A 213 -2.32 -16.53 6.52
N THR A 214 -3.37 -16.23 7.29
CA THR A 214 -4.40 -15.24 6.90
C THR A 214 -3.85 -13.83 6.93
N LEU A 215 -3.05 -13.47 7.97
CA LEU A 215 -2.39 -12.17 8.03
C LEU A 215 -1.45 -11.97 6.83
N ASP A 216 -0.60 -12.96 6.56
CA ASP A 216 0.34 -12.90 5.44
C ASP A 216 -0.39 -12.75 4.10
N GLY A 217 -1.39 -13.60 3.86
CA GLY A 217 -2.10 -13.58 2.60
C GLY A 217 -2.92 -12.31 2.35
N ILE A 218 -3.55 -11.73 3.38
CA ILE A 218 -4.29 -10.47 3.20
C ILE A 218 -3.36 -9.27 3.08
N LEU A 219 -2.20 -9.30 3.76
CA LEU A 219 -1.15 -8.29 3.61
C LEU A 219 -0.59 -8.30 2.18
N ASP A 220 -0.31 -9.48 1.63
CA ASP A 220 0.16 -9.63 0.24
C ASP A 220 -0.86 -9.10 -0.77
N ILE A 221 -2.16 -9.35 -0.55
CA ILE A 221 -3.23 -8.83 -1.41
C ILE A 221 -3.29 -7.30 -1.30
N ALA A 222 -3.30 -6.75 -0.09
CA ALA A 222 -3.34 -5.31 0.12
C ALA A 222 -2.11 -4.60 -0.45
N ASN A 223 -0.92 -5.20 -0.31
CA ASN A 223 0.32 -4.74 -0.95
C ASN A 223 0.20 -4.78 -2.49
N GLY A 224 -0.38 -5.85 -3.05
CA GLY A 224 -0.63 -5.97 -4.48
C GLY A 224 -1.54 -4.87 -5.02
N PHE A 225 -2.64 -4.58 -4.34
CA PHE A 225 -3.56 -3.50 -4.69
C PHE A 225 -2.89 -2.12 -4.59
N CYS A 226 -2.17 -1.87 -3.49
CA CYS A 226 -1.45 -0.61 -3.28
C CYS A 226 -0.37 -0.39 -4.32
N LEU A 227 0.41 -1.43 -4.63
CA LEU A 227 1.44 -1.39 -5.67
C LEU A 227 0.84 -1.13 -7.05
N ALA A 228 -0.27 -1.79 -7.40
CA ALA A 228 -0.97 -1.55 -8.65
C ALA A 228 -1.46 -0.10 -8.77
N PHE A 229 -2.05 0.44 -7.70
CA PHE A 229 -2.44 1.85 -7.66
C PHE A 229 -1.24 2.80 -7.79
N LYS A 230 -0.11 2.48 -7.13
CA LYS A 230 1.13 3.25 -7.22
C LYS A 230 1.68 3.25 -8.65
N VAL A 231 1.76 2.08 -9.29
CA VAL A 231 2.19 1.96 -10.69
C VAL A 231 1.24 2.74 -11.60
N PHE A 232 -0.07 2.58 -11.43
CA PHE A 232 -1.08 3.31 -12.21
C PHE A 232 -0.91 4.83 -12.09
N SER A 233 -0.73 5.36 -10.87
CA SER A 233 -0.55 6.80 -10.67
C SER A 233 0.73 7.34 -11.30
N LEU A 234 1.82 6.60 -11.22
CA LEU A 234 3.11 7.01 -11.78
C LEU A 234 3.18 6.90 -13.31
N THR A 235 2.43 5.98 -13.91
CA THR A 235 2.42 5.77 -15.37
C THR A 235 1.31 6.52 -16.09
N ASN A 236 0.38 7.14 -15.37
CA ASN A 236 -0.77 7.87 -15.92
C ASN A 236 -0.85 9.32 -15.44
N SER A 237 0.30 10.00 -15.32
CA SER A 237 0.37 11.40 -14.85
C SER A 237 -0.56 12.34 -15.61
N ASP A 238 -0.66 12.18 -16.93
CA ASP A 238 -1.53 13.00 -17.79
C ASP A 238 -3.03 12.84 -17.44
N PHE A 239 -3.44 11.61 -17.07
CA PHE A 239 -4.81 11.36 -16.60
C PHE A 239 -5.06 12.06 -15.26
N PHE A 240 -4.11 11.96 -14.32
CA PHE A 240 -4.20 12.63 -13.02
C PHE A 240 -4.27 14.15 -13.19
N GLU A 241 -3.43 14.73 -14.04
CA GLU A 241 -3.42 16.16 -14.33
C GLU A 241 -4.71 16.61 -15.01
N THR A 242 -5.18 15.89 -16.04
CA THR A 242 -6.39 16.22 -16.79
C THR A 242 -7.64 16.31 -15.91
N TYR A 243 -7.76 15.41 -14.93
CA TYR A 243 -8.92 15.36 -14.05
C TYR A 243 -8.69 16.02 -12.68
N GLY A 244 -7.52 16.63 -12.45
CA GLY A 244 -7.19 17.27 -11.17
C GLY A 244 -7.09 16.29 -10.01
N ILE A 245 -6.76 15.02 -10.28
CA ILE A 245 -6.56 13.99 -9.26
C ILE A 245 -5.18 14.22 -8.64
N GLN A 246 -5.09 14.26 -7.32
CA GLN A 246 -3.81 14.35 -6.65
C GLN A 246 -3.19 12.96 -6.48
N ILE A 247 -1.92 12.82 -6.86
CA ILE A 247 -1.15 11.64 -6.49
C ILE A 247 -0.93 11.69 -4.98
N PRO A 248 -1.22 10.60 -4.23
CA PRO A 248 -1.03 10.59 -2.78
C PRO A 248 0.37 11.04 -2.39
N GLN A 249 0.46 11.98 -1.45
CA GLN A 249 1.72 12.57 -1.01
C GLN A 249 2.74 11.51 -0.58
N SER A 250 2.28 10.41 0.01
CA SER A 250 3.14 9.30 0.40
C SER A 250 3.90 8.67 -0.79
N ILE A 251 3.28 8.59 -1.97
CA ILE A 251 3.94 8.09 -3.19
C ILE A 251 5.00 9.08 -3.68
N LEU A 252 4.69 10.36 -3.65
CA LEU A 252 5.63 11.42 -4.04
C LEU A 252 6.84 11.47 -3.10
N LEU A 253 6.63 11.29 -1.79
CA LEU A 253 7.72 11.24 -0.81
C LEU A 253 8.63 10.03 -1.02
N GLU A 254 8.07 8.87 -1.32
CA GLU A 254 8.85 7.68 -1.65
C GLU A 254 9.68 7.87 -2.93
N GLU A 255 9.12 8.52 -3.95
CA GLU A 255 9.84 8.81 -5.19
C GLU A 255 10.97 9.84 -4.96
N LEU A 256 10.70 10.90 -4.19
CA LEU A 256 11.73 11.86 -3.78
C LEU A 256 12.84 11.17 -2.99
N GLN A 257 12.50 10.27 -2.06
CA GLN A 257 13.48 9.51 -1.29
C GLN A 257 14.34 8.61 -2.18
N ALA A 258 13.73 7.92 -3.14
CA ALA A 258 14.47 7.09 -4.09
C ALA A 258 15.41 7.91 -4.97
N LYS A 259 14.97 9.08 -5.45
CA LYS A 259 15.80 10.00 -6.24
C LYS A 259 16.92 10.65 -5.44
N ALA A 260 16.67 10.99 -4.18
CA ALA A 260 17.67 11.60 -3.32
C ALA A 260 18.83 10.67 -2.94
N ASN A 261 18.63 9.35 -3.04
CA ASN A 261 19.62 8.29 -2.82
C ASN A 261 20.53 8.51 -1.60
N GLY A 262 19.96 9.05 -0.51
CA GLY A 262 20.71 9.36 0.70
C GLY A 262 20.36 8.42 1.85
N PRO A 263 21.25 7.51 2.26
CA PRO A 263 21.00 6.65 3.43
C PRO A 263 21.06 7.41 4.76
N ALA A 264 21.46 8.69 4.73
CA ALA A 264 21.70 9.48 5.93
C ALA A 264 20.45 10.19 6.48
N TRP A 265 19.37 10.23 5.72
CA TRP A 265 18.14 10.95 6.08
C TRP A 265 16.90 10.30 5.49
N THR A 266 15.77 10.50 6.17
CA THR A 266 14.46 10.11 5.67
C THR A 266 13.64 11.36 5.35
N ILE A 267 13.11 11.46 4.14
CA ILE A 267 12.20 12.54 3.74
C ILE A 267 10.85 12.26 4.43
N THR A 268 10.43 13.18 5.30
CA THR A 268 9.21 13.03 6.10
C THR A 268 8.04 13.85 5.55
N ASN A 269 8.34 14.93 4.82
CA ASN A 269 7.33 15.79 4.23
C ASN A 269 7.91 16.64 3.10
N CYS A 270 7.06 17.13 2.21
CA CYS A 270 7.40 18.17 1.25
C CYS A 270 6.22 19.14 1.09
N LEU A 271 6.51 20.42 0.93
CA LEU A 271 5.54 21.47 0.72
C LEU A 271 5.98 22.35 -0.44
N GLU A 272 5.08 22.62 -1.38
CA GLU A 272 5.29 23.71 -2.32
C GLU A 272 5.03 25.03 -1.60
N SER A 273 5.96 25.97 -1.73
CA SER A 273 5.74 27.36 -1.33
C SER A 273 5.91 28.27 -2.53
N VAL A 274 5.07 29.29 -2.61
CA VAL A 274 5.26 30.37 -3.60
C VAL A 274 6.31 31.30 -3.02
N ALA A 275 7.56 31.19 -3.50
CA ALA A 275 8.57 32.17 -3.18
C ALA A 275 8.37 33.44 -4.02
N MET A 276 9.01 34.52 -3.59
CA MET A 276 8.94 35.81 -4.28
C MET A 276 9.05 35.65 -5.81
N GLN A 277 8.20 36.34 -6.55
CA GLN A 277 8.28 36.51 -8.01
C GLN A 277 8.07 35.20 -8.83
N ASP A 278 6.96 34.53 -8.66
CA ASP A 278 6.56 33.38 -9.50
C ASP A 278 7.50 32.17 -9.50
N LYS A 279 8.46 32.11 -8.61
CA LYS A 279 9.30 30.92 -8.44
C LYS A 279 8.67 29.97 -7.43
N LYS A 280 8.38 28.78 -7.91
CA LYS A 280 7.96 27.68 -7.03
C LYS A 280 9.17 27.19 -6.24
N GLN A 281 9.02 27.06 -4.92
CA GLN A 281 10.01 26.45 -4.03
C GLN A 281 9.44 25.16 -3.46
N LEU A 282 10.23 24.12 -3.44
CA LEU A 282 9.92 22.89 -2.74
C LEU A 282 10.69 22.86 -1.41
N MET A 283 9.94 22.89 -0.30
CA MET A 283 10.50 22.68 1.03
C MET A 283 10.45 21.21 1.37
N ILE A 284 11.61 20.59 1.61
CA ILE A 284 11.73 19.18 1.96
C ILE A 284 12.08 19.07 3.44
N TYR A 285 11.25 18.37 4.20
CA TYR A 285 11.49 18.08 5.60
C TYR A 285 12.17 16.72 5.71
N VAL A 286 13.29 16.67 6.42
CA VAL A 286 14.08 15.44 6.57
C VAL A 286 14.30 15.12 8.04
N LYS A 287 14.29 13.83 8.36
CA LYS A 287 14.74 13.29 9.63
C LYS A 287 16.16 12.75 9.42
N ASN A 288 17.09 13.21 10.25
CA ASN A 288 18.44 12.69 10.23
C ASN A 288 18.53 11.40 11.05
N ASP A 289 18.79 10.29 10.39
CA ASP A 289 18.84 8.97 11.01
C ASP A 289 20.25 8.58 11.49
N ASN A 290 21.29 9.33 11.10
CA ASN A 290 22.70 8.97 11.36
C ASN A 290 23.48 9.92 12.27
N TRP A 291 22.91 11.02 12.75
CA TRP A 291 23.58 12.04 13.57
C TRP A 291 24.86 12.65 12.96
N ASP A 292 25.18 12.33 11.71
CA ASP A 292 26.33 12.86 10.99
C ASP A 292 25.93 14.12 10.20
N TYR A 293 26.07 15.26 10.85
CA TYR A 293 25.71 16.55 10.27
C TYR A 293 26.50 16.89 8.99
N SER A 294 27.72 16.38 8.82
CA SER A 294 28.52 16.64 7.62
C SER A 294 27.90 15.95 6.40
N LYS A 295 27.39 14.73 6.55
CA LYS A 295 26.66 14.03 5.51
C LYS A 295 25.32 14.67 5.19
N VAL A 296 24.57 15.11 6.21
CA VAL A 296 23.31 15.84 6.00
C VAL A 296 23.55 17.10 5.21
N HIS A 297 24.58 17.87 5.56
CA HIS A 297 24.92 19.09 4.85
C HIS A 297 25.31 18.82 3.39
N TRP A 298 26.12 17.79 3.15
CA TRP A 298 26.52 17.40 1.80
C TRP A 298 25.33 16.95 0.94
N TYR A 299 24.45 16.13 1.47
CA TYR A 299 23.24 15.66 0.77
C TYR A 299 22.23 16.80 0.56
N SER A 300 22.05 17.72 1.52
CA SER A 300 21.18 18.88 1.32
C SER A 300 21.65 19.78 0.19
N PHE A 301 22.95 19.93 0.01
CA PHE A 301 23.52 20.70 -1.10
C PHE A 301 23.27 20.04 -2.46
N THR A 302 23.34 18.71 -2.54
CA THR A 302 23.10 17.96 -3.77
C THR A 302 21.62 17.84 -4.14
N THR A 303 20.72 18.01 -3.18
CA THR A 303 19.25 17.93 -3.40
C THR A 303 18.64 19.30 -3.71
N ALA A 304 19.27 20.39 -3.26
CA ALA A 304 18.73 21.75 -3.40
C ALA A 304 19.11 22.45 -4.71
N MET A 305 19.99 21.87 -5.50
CA MET A 305 20.36 22.37 -6.82
C MET A 305 19.67 21.61 -7.93
#